data_015fe940437cc5264932340f0a99acff
#
_entry.id   015fe940437cc5264932340f0a99acff
#
_cell.length_a   1.000
_cell.length_b   1.000
_cell.length_c   1.000
_cell.angle_alpha   90.00
_cell.angle_beta   90.00
_cell.angle_gamma   90.00
#
_symmetry.space_group_name_H-M   'P 1'
#
loop_
_entity.id
_entity.type
_entity.pdbx_description
1 polymer ?
#
loop_
_entity_poly.entity_id
_entity_poly.type
_entity_poly.pdbx_seq_one_letter_code
_entity_poly.pdbx_strand_id
1 'polypeptide(L)'
;PAWVAAEIRAESVFNPNARSPANALGLMQVVPGTAAEVARRNGIAYGGAQSLYDADTNIAIGAAYLRELLGKYGTPYVTIAAYNAGPTPTARWQSQRPGFDPDIWIETISYKETREYVARVLAFSVIYDWRLGGDALSLDERMQGRLDGKRKRFACGAQTGVSEEE
;
A
#
# COMPACT_ATOMS: atom_id res chain seq x y z
N PRO A 1 -0.81 7.56 7.22
CA PRO A 1 -1.83 6.63 7.75
C PRO A 1 -2.64 5.97 6.64
N ALA A 2 -3.21 6.73 5.69
CA ALA A 2 -4.08 6.19 4.64
C ALA A 2 -3.43 5.10 3.76
N TRP A 3 -2.17 5.27 3.39
CA TRP A 3 -1.44 4.26 2.61
C TRP A 3 -1.21 2.97 3.42
N VAL A 4 -0.78 3.08 4.69
CA VAL A 4 -0.60 1.89 5.54
C VAL A 4 -1.92 1.13 5.72
N ALA A 5 -3.04 1.84 5.92
CA ALA A 5 -4.37 1.21 5.99
C ALA A 5 -4.74 0.50 4.67
N ALA A 6 -4.37 1.08 3.52
CA ALA A 6 -4.58 0.48 2.21
C ALA A 6 -3.77 -0.82 2.02
N GLU A 7 -2.51 -0.83 2.46
CA GLU A 7 -1.67 -2.04 2.46
C GLU A 7 -2.28 -3.13 3.33
N ILE A 8 -2.64 -2.82 4.58
CA ILE A 8 -3.28 -3.77 5.49
C ILE A 8 -4.56 -4.35 4.88
N ARG A 9 -5.37 -3.50 4.25
CA ARG A 9 -6.60 -3.94 3.56
C ARG A 9 -6.30 -4.90 2.42
N ALA A 10 -5.28 -4.63 1.61
CA ALA A 10 -4.90 -5.45 0.48
C ALA A 10 -4.25 -6.77 0.91
N GLU A 11 -3.45 -6.76 1.98
CA GLU A 11 -2.68 -7.90 2.46
C GLU A 11 -3.48 -8.91 3.29
N SER A 12 -4.28 -8.42 4.23
CA SER A 12 -4.91 -9.29 5.22
C SER A 12 -6.40 -9.06 5.45
N VAL A 13 -6.98 -8.04 4.80
CA VAL A 13 -8.35 -7.60 5.10
C VAL A 13 -8.52 -7.29 6.61
N PHE A 14 -7.46 -6.70 7.22
CA PHE A 14 -7.36 -6.40 8.66
C PHE A 14 -7.38 -7.65 9.57
N ASN A 15 -7.05 -8.83 9.09
CA ASN A 15 -6.90 -10.01 9.93
C ASN A 15 -5.48 -10.09 10.52
N PRO A 16 -5.27 -9.88 11.83
CA PRO A 16 -3.96 -9.92 12.45
C PRO A 16 -3.36 -11.34 12.47
N ASN A 17 -4.20 -12.37 12.31
CA ASN A 17 -3.77 -13.77 12.30
C ASN A 17 -3.58 -14.34 10.88
N ALA A 18 -3.59 -13.48 9.86
CA ALA A 18 -3.41 -13.92 8.49
C ALA A 18 -2.02 -14.54 8.28
N ARG A 19 -1.99 -15.64 7.53
CA ARG A 19 -0.78 -16.30 7.09
C ARG A 19 -0.91 -16.75 5.64
N SER A 20 0.04 -16.36 4.80
CA SER A 20 0.08 -16.77 3.41
C SER A 20 0.82 -18.12 3.22
N PRO A 21 0.65 -18.79 2.06
CA PRO A 21 1.45 -19.96 1.70
C PRO A 21 2.96 -19.66 1.66
N ALA A 22 3.35 -18.43 1.36
CA ALA A 22 4.74 -17.97 1.37
C ALA A 22 5.26 -17.62 2.77
N ASN A 23 4.49 -17.93 3.82
CA ASN A 23 4.83 -17.62 5.22
C ASN A 23 4.94 -16.11 5.50
N ALA A 24 4.22 -15.29 4.79
CA ALA A 24 3.99 -13.90 5.17
C ALA A 24 2.93 -13.86 6.29
N LEU A 25 3.12 -13.02 7.32
CA LEU A 25 2.39 -13.07 8.58
C LEU A 25 1.79 -11.73 8.96
N GLY A 26 0.60 -11.77 9.56
CA GLY A 26 -0.07 -10.65 10.23
C GLY A 26 -0.68 -9.61 9.28
N LEU A 27 -0.97 -8.45 9.81
CA LEU A 27 -1.74 -7.39 9.14
C LEU A 27 -1.14 -6.94 7.80
N MET A 28 0.17 -6.72 7.74
CA MET A 28 0.89 -6.27 6.56
C MET A 28 1.64 -7.39 5.83
N GLN A 29 1.35 -8.66 6.17
CA GLN A 29 1.90 -9.86 5.53
C GLN A 29 3.43 -9.79 5.37
N VAL A 30 4.13 -9.52 6.46
CA VAL A 30 5.59 -9.44 6.45
C VAL A 30 6.21 -10.84 6.59
N VAL A 31 7.15 -11.18 5.71
CA VAL A 31 7.91 -12.43 5.79
C VAL A 31 8.92 -12.35 6.94
N PRO A 32 9.06 -13.37 7.80
CA PRO A 32 9.94 -13.33 8.97
C PRO A 32 11.40 -12.92 8.70
N GLY A 33 11.97 -13.35 7.58
CA GLY A 33 13.32 -12.95 7.19
C GLY A 33 13.44 -11.45 6.91
N THR A 34 12.48 -10.91 6.15
CA THR A 34 12.38 -9.46 5.89
C THR A 34 12.15 -8.70 7.19
N ALA A 35 11.27 -9.20 8.06
CA ALA A 35 10.99 -8.57 9.35
C ALA A 35 12.23 -8.44 10.22
N ALA A 36 13.03 -9.51 10.35
CA ALA A 36 14.26 -9.48 11.13
C ALA A 36 15.26 -8.43 10.62
N GLU A 37 15.43 -8.34 9.30
CA GLU A 37 16.33 -7.37 8.69
C GLU A 37 15.85 -5.93 8.85
N VAL A 38 14.57 -5.67 8.56
CA VAL A 38 13.96 -4.34 8.69
C VAL A 38 13.99 -3.88 10.15
N ALA A 39 13.60 -4.75 11.09
CA ALA A 39 13.61 -4.45 12.52
C ALA A 39 15.02 -4.08 13.00
N ARG A 40 16.04 -4.84 12.61
CA ARG A 40 17.44 -4.57 12.96
C ARG A 40 17.91 -3.21 12.41
N ARG A 41 17.59 -2.89 11.14
CA ARG A 41 18.01 -1.61 10.53
C ARG A 41 17.31 -0.40 11.15
N ASN A 42 16.08 -0.57 11.63
CA ASN A 42 15.25 0.53 12.16
C ASN A 42 15.18 0.57 13.70
N GLY A 43 15.90 -0.31 14.42
CA GLY A 43 15.87 -0.34 15.89
C GLY A 43 14.49 -0.74 16.45
N ILE A 44 13.71 -1.54 15.72
CA ILE A 44 12.40 -2.03 16.14
C ILE A 44 12.59 -3.35 16.90
N ALA A 45 11.93 -3.50 18.05
CA ALA A 45 11.94 -4.75 18.78
C ALA A 45 11.26 -5.87 17.97
N TYR A 46 11.94 -7.01 17.83
CA TYR A 46 11.44 -8.15 17.06
C TYR A 46 11.74 -9.45 17.80
N GLY A 47 10.69 -10.07 18.31
CA GLY A 47 10.76 -11.33 19.09
C GLY A 47 10.68 -12.62 18.24
N GLY A 48 10.94 -12.53 16.92
CA GLY A 48 10.80 -13.66 16.00
C GLY A 48 9.43 -13.71 15.32
N ALA A 49 9.20 -14.75 14.51
CA ALA A 49 8.02 -14.87 13.65
C ALA A 49 6.68 -14.72 14.38
N GLN A 50 6.59 -15.22 15.61
CA GLN A 50 5.36 -15.14 16.41
C GLN A 50 4.96 -13.70 16.75
N SER A 51 5.93 -12.79 16.91
CA SER A 51 5.63 -11.37 17.18
C SER A 51 4.98 -10.64 15.99
N LEU A 52 4.99 -11.22 14.80
CA LEU A 52 4.29 -10.65 13.63
C LEU A 52 2.77 -10.80 13.68
N TYR A 53 2.23 -11.53 14.62
CA TYR A 53 0.78 -11.55 14.90
C TYR A 53 0.35 -10.45 15.88
N ASP A 54 1.31 -9.79 16.53
CA ASP A 54 1.05 -8.56 17.27
C ASP A 54 0.88 -7.38 16.29
N ALA A 55 -0.23 -6.66 16.42
CA ALA A 55 -0.61 -5.62 15.48
C ALA A 55 0.41 -4.47 15.44
N ASP A 56 0.86 -4.02 16.60
CA ASP A 56 1.78 -2.87 16.70
C ASP A 56 3.15 -3.22 16.13
N THR A 57 3.67 -4.38 16.45
CA THR A 57 4.94 -4.90 15.91
C THR A 57 4.87 -5.07 14.39
N ASN A 58 3.79 -5.67 13.89
CA ASN A 58 3.61 -5.92 12.46
C ASN A 58 3.52 -4.62 11.66
N ILE A 59 2.70 -3.67 12.12
CA ILE A 59 2.53 -2.35 11.49
C ILE A 59 3.84 -1.55 11.54
N ALA A 60 4.55 -1.55 12.67
CA ALA A 60 5.81 -0.84 12.81
C ALA A 60 6.85 -1.35 11.79
N ILE A 61 7.01 -2.67 11.66
CA ILE A 61 7.96 -3.29 10.73
C ILE A 61 7.51 -3.09 9.28
N GLY A 62 6.24 -3.34 8.95
CA GLY A 62 5.70 -3.18 7.60
C GLY A 62 5.77 -1.75 7.10
N ALA A 63 5.45 -0.77 7.94
CA ALA A 63 5.55 0.65 7.61
C ALA A 63 7.02 1.10 7.45
N ALA A 64 7.94 0.58 8.26
CA ALA A 64 9.37 0.82 8.10
C ALA A 64 9.88 0.26 6.77
N TYR A 65 9.45 -0.94 6.39
CA TYR A 65 9.80 -1.54 5.10
C TYR A 65 9.25 -0.74 3.92
N LEU A 66 7.99 -0.29 3.97
CA LEU A 66 7.43 0.62 2.95
C LEU A 66 8.25 1.90 2.82
N ARG A 67 8.67 2.49 3.94
CA ARG A 67 9.50 3.70 3.93
C ARG A 67 10.87 3.46 3.30
N GLU A 68 11.52 2.33 3.58
CA GLU A 68 12.79 1.94 2.94
C GLU A 68 12.63 1.79 1.43
N LEU A 69 11.56 1.10 0.99
CA LEU A 69 11.26 0.92 -0.42
C LEU A 69 10.95 2.26 -1.11
N LEU A 70 10.19 3.15 -0.45
CA LEU A 70 9.90 4.49 -0.99
C LEU A 70 11.18 5.31 -1.15
N GLY A 71 12.08 5.26 -0.17
CA GLY A 71 13.40 5.90 -0.26
C GLY A 71 14.24 5.36 -1.40
N LYS A 72 14.10 4.07 -1.73
CA LYS A 72 14.83 3.43 -2.83
C LYS A 72 14.25 3.74 -4.20
N TYR A 73 12.92 3.71 -4.35
CA TYR A 73 12.24 3.79 -5.65
C TYR A 73 11.66 5.17 -5.97
N GLY A 74 11.49 6.03 -4.97
CA GLY A 74 11.08 7.43 -5.11
C GLY A 74 9.59 7.64 -5.41
N THR A 75 8.87 6.64 -5.92
CA THR A 75 7.46 6.76 -6.30
C THR A 75 6.58 5.71 -5.64
N PRO A 76 5.34 6.08 -5.22
CA PRO A 76 4.45 5.16 -4.52
C PRO A 76 4.09 3.90 -5.32
N TYR A 77 3.76 4.02 -6.61
CA TYR A 77 3.32 2.88 -7.41
C TYR A 77 4.43 1.82 -7.58
N VAL A 78 5.69 2.25 -7.76
CA VAL A 78 6.83 1.31 -7.82
C VAL A 78 7.12 0.71 -6.46
N THR A 79 6.97 1.49 -5.39
CA THR A 79 7.13 1.02 -4.01
C THR A 79 6.12 -0.08 -3.68
N ILE A 80 4.85 0.12 -4.03
CA ILE A 80 3.78 -0.89 -3.83
C ILE A 80 4.10 -2.17 -4.62
N ALA A 81 4.56 -2.04 -5.86
CA ALA A 81 4.99 -3.19 -6.66
C ALA A 81 6.16 -3.94 -6.00
N ALA A 82 7.14 -3.20 -5.45
CA ALA A 82 8.30 -3.78 -4.78
C ALA A 82 7.93 -4.45 -3.45
N TYR A 83 6.93 -3.94 -2.75
CA TYR A 83 6.42 -4.55 -1.53
C TYR A 83 5.84 -5.94 -1.81
N ASN A 84 5.00 -6.07 -2.84
CA ASN A 84 4.34 -7.32 -3.20
C ASN A 84 5.27 -8.31 -3.94
N ALA A 85 5.94 -7.86 -5.01
CA ALA A 85 6.75 -8.75 -5.86
C ALA A 85 8.20 -8.89 -5.42
N GLY A 86 8.66 -8.04 -4.52
CA GLY A 86 10.05 -7.93 -4.12
C GLY A 86 10.90 -7.02 -5.00
N PRO A 87 12.08 -6.64 -4.49
CA PRO A 87 12.96 -5.66 -5.15
C PRO A 87 13.51 -6.10 -6.51
N THR A 88 13.80 -7.39 -6.69
CA THR A 88 14.47 -7.90 -7.90
C THR A 88 13.59 -7.80 -9.16
N PRO A 89 12.33 -8.32 -9.19
CA PRO A 89 11.46 -8.14 -10.34
C PRO A 89 11.16 -6.66 -10.60
N THR A 90 10.95 -5.87 -9.56
CA THR A 90 10.64 -4.44 -9.68
C THR A 90 11.77 -3.65 -10.32
N ALA A 91 13.02 -3.88 -9.91
CA ALA A 91 14.18 -3.24 -10.54
C ALA A 91 14.29 -3.59 -12.05
N ARG A 92 13.99 -4.84 -12.41
CA ARG A 92 13.94 -5.26 -13.81
C ARG A 92 12.84 -4.52 -14.58
N TRP A 93 11.63 -4.38 -14.02
CA TRP A 93 10.55 -3.64 -14.67
C TRP A 93 10.91 -2.17 -14.87
N GLN A 94 11.52 -1.52 -13.88
CA GLN A 94 11.97 -0.14 -14.02
C GLN A 94 13.01 0.03 -15.13
N SER A 95 14.01 -0.86 -15.19
CA SER A 95 15.07 -0.77 -16.20
C SER A 95 14.57 -0.99 -17.62
N GLN A 96 13.49 -1.76 -17.79
CA GLN A 96 12.89 -2.04 -19.09
C GLN A 96 11.90 -0.95 -19.57
N ARG A 97 11.48 -0.04 -18.69
CA ARG A 97 10.41 0.94 -18.94
C ARG A 97 10.77 2.35 -18.46
N PRO A 98 11.91 2.88 -18.92
CA PRO A 98 12.32 4.23 -18.53
C PRO A 98 11.34 5.26 -19.10
N GLY A 99 10.87 6.19 -18.24
CA GLY A 99 10.03 7.31 -18.66
C GLY A 99 8.57 6.97 -19.01
N PHE A 100 8.10 5.76 -18.69
CA PHE A 100 6.67 5.45 -18.84
C PHE A 100 5.84 6.23 -17.83
N ASP A 101 4.66 6.69 -18.25
CA ASP A 101 3.66 7.23 -17.35
C ASP A 101 3.23 6.17 -16.33
N PRO A 102 2.91 6.56 -15.07
CA PRO A 102 2.62 5.62 -13.99
C PRO A 102 1.57 4.56 -14.30
N ASP A 103 0.47 4.94 -14.95
CA ASP A 103 -0.63 4.05 -15.34
C ASP A 103 -0.17 3.02 -16.39
N ILE A 104 0.55 3.45 -17.41
CA ILE A 104 1.12 2.57 -18.43
C ILE A 104 2.16 1.64 -17.79
N TRP A 105 3.01 2.15 -16.91
CA TRP A 105 3.99 1.32 -16.21
C TRP A 105 3.31 0.21 -15.40
N ILE A 106 2.25 0.53 -14.65
CA ILE A 106 1.47 -0.44 -13.86
C ILE A 106 0.87 -1.51 -14.77
N GLU A 107 0.23 -1.13 -15.88
CA GLU A 107 -0.38 -2.08 -16.83
C GLU A 107 0.63 -3.02 -17.47
N THR A 108 1.89 -2.61 -17.60
CA THR A 108 2.96 -3.44 -18.17
C THR A 108 3.65 -4.37 -17.16
N ILE A 109 3.29 -4.35 -15.87
CA ILE A 109 3.80 -5.32 -14.88
C ILE A 109 3.45 -6.73 -15.34
N SER A 110 4.47 -7.57 -15.52
CA SER A 110 4.29 -8.93 -16.05
C SER A 110 3.61 -9.90 -15.08
N TYR A 111 3.66 -9.63 -13.77
CA TYR A 111 2.97 -10.42 -12.77
C TYR A 111 1.54 -9.88 -12.59
N LYS A 112 0.55 -10.63 -13.03
CA LYS A 112 -0.87 -10.25 -12.93
C LYS A 112 -1.27 -9.93 -11.49
N GLU A 113 -0.86 -10.75 -10.53
CA GLU A 113 -1.13 -10.53 -9.11
C GLU A 113 -0.60 -9.16 -8.64
N THR A 114 0.65 -8.83 -8.95
CA THR A 114 1.27 -7.56 -8.54
C THR A 114 0.61 -6.37 -9.22
N ARG A 115 0.26 -6.48 -10.51
CA ARG A 115 -0.47 -5.43 -11.22
C ARG A 115 -1.80 -5.11 -10.57
N GLU A 116 -2.60 -6.13 -10.26
CA GLU A 116 -3.87 -5.98 -9.55
C GLU A 116 -3.69 -5.48 -8.11
N TYR A 117 -2.63 -5.91 -7.45
CA TYR A 117 -2.28 -5.45 -6.10
C TYR A 117 -1.99 -3.95 -6.09
N VAL A 118 -1.13 -3.46 -6.98
CA VAL A 118 -0.81 -2.02 -7.09
C VAL A 118 -2.07 -1.19 -7.30
N ALA A 119 -2.93 -1.61 -8.23
CA ALA A 119 -4.19 -0.91 -8.51
C ALA A 119 -5.11 -0.87 -7.27
N ARG A 120 -5.24 -1.99 -6.54
CA ARG A 120 -6.06 -2.06 -5.32
C ARG A 120 -5.52 -1.16 -4.21
N VAL A 121 -4.21 -1.22 -3.92
CA VAL A 121 -3.61 -0.41 -2.86
C VAL A 121 -3.75 1.07 -3.16
N LEU A 122 -3.51 1.49 -4.39
CA LEU A 122 -3.69 2.87 -4.81
C LEU A 122 -5.14 3.33 -4.63
N ALA A 123 -6.12 2.53 -5.08
CA ALA A 123 -7.54 2.84 -4.90
C ALA A 123 -7.94 2.93 -3.41
N PHE A 124 -7.54 1.94 -2.60
CA PHE A 124 -7.81 1.95 -1.16
C PHE A 124 -7.16 3.15 -0.47
N SER A 125 -5.97 3.55 -0.90
CA SER A 125 -5.28 4.70 -0.30
C SER A 125 -6.04 6.01 -0.50
N VAL A 126 -6.74 6.19 -1.62
CA VAL A 126 -7.63 7.34 -1.86
C VAL A 126 -8.85 7.27 -0.95
N ILE A 127 -9.48 6.09 -0.83
CA ILE A 127 -10.65 5.88 0.02
C ILE A 127 -10.33 6.14 1.49
N TYR A 128 -9.21 5.61 1.99
CA TYR A 128 -8.82 5.83 3.39
C TYR A 128 -8.38 7.26 3.65
N ASP A 129 -7.75 7.93 2.70
CA ASP A 129 -7.39 9.34 2.82
C ASP A 129 -8.66 10.21 2.99
N TRP A 130 -9.66 9.96 2.15
CA TRP A 130 -10.97 10.59 2.27
C TRP A 130 -11.67 10.27 3.59
N ARG A 131 -11.70 9.01 4.01
CA ARG A 131 -12.36 8.58 5.26
C ARG A 131 -11.72 9.17 6.50
N LEU A 132 -10.41 9.40 6.48
CA LEU A 132 -9.65 9.93 7.61
C LEU A 132 -9.66 11.47 7.65
N GLY A 133 -9.63 12.13 6.48
CA GLY A 133 -9.46 13.58 6.36
C GLY A 133 -10.67 14.34 5.82
N GLY A 134 -11.72 13.66 5.33
CA GLY A 134 -12.87 14.29 4.68
C GLY A 134 -12.61 14.78 3.23
N ASP A 135 -11.37 14.73 2.80
CA ASP A 135 -10.92 15.02 1.43
C ASP A 135 -9.80 14.05 1.03
N ALA A 136 -9.46 14.00 -0.23
CA ALA A 136 -8.38 13.14 -0.70
C ALA A 136 -7.57 13.77 -1.84
N LEU A 137 -6.30 13.39 -1.93
CA LEU A 137 -5.50 13.59 -3.13
C LEU A 137 -6.07 12.75 -4.28
N SER A 138 -6.02 13.29 -5.50
CA SER A 138 -6.36 12.52 -6.68
C SER A 138 -5.43 11.30 -6.84
N LEU A 139 -5.88 10.31 -7.58
CA LEU A 139 -5.07 9.12 -7.86
C LEU A 139 -3.77 9.48 -8.58
N ASP A 140 -3.83 10.39 -9.55
CA ASP A 140 -2.66 10.87 -10.28
C ASP A 140 -1.61 11.53 -9.37
N GLU A 141 -2.02 12.49 -8.52
CA GLU A 141 -1.12 13.13 -7.55
C GLU A 141 -0.46 12.10 -6.63
N ARG A 142 -1.26 11.12 -6.20
CA ARG A 142 -0.80 10.04 -5.32
C ARG A 142 0.19 9.10 -5.99
N MET A 143 -0.06 8.69 -7.24
CA MET A 143 0.88 7.87 -8.00
C MET A 143 2.23 8.55 -8.17
N GLN A 144 2.21 9.86 -8.44
CA GLN A 144 3.42 10.65 -8.62
C GLN A 144 4.08 11.08 -7.31
N GLY A 145 3.49 10.76 -6.14
CA GLY A 145 4.04 11.12 -4.84
C GLY A 145 3.92 12.62 -4.50
N ARG A 146 3.08 13.36 -5.21
CA ARG A 146 2.83 14.79 -4.96
C ARG A 146 1.87 14.95 -3.79
N LEU A 147 2.40 14.99 -2.57
CA LEU A 147 1.60 15.06 -1.34
C LEU A 147 1.01 16.45 -1.06
N ASP A 148 1.53 17.49 -1.70
CA ASP A 148 1.09 18.89 -1.68
C ASP A 148 0.06 19.21 -2.77
N GLY A 149 -0.34 18.19 -3.55
CA GLY A 149 -1.34 18.32 -4.61
C GLY A 149 -2.71 18.77 -4.11
N LYS A 150 -3.53 19.22 -5.04
CA LYS A 150 -4.86 19.71 -4.74
C LYS A 150 -5.77 18.59 -4.22
N ARG A 151 -6.27 18.77 -3.00
CA ARG A 151 -7.20 17.81 -2.37
C ARG A 151 -8.65 18.11 -2.80
N LYS A 152 -9.42 17.04 -3.00
CA LYS A 152 -10.84 17.12 -3.39
C LYS A 152 -11.72 16.54 -2.28
N ARG A 153 -12.80 17.25 -1.97
CA ARG A 153 -13.87 16.71 -1.13
C ARG A 153 -14.81 15.88 -1.99
N PHE A 154 -15.16 14.72 -1.49
CA PHE A 154 -16.21 13.89 -2.07
C PHE A 154 -17.49 14.14 -1.26
N ALA A 155 -18.49 14.82 -1.84
CA ALA A 155 -19.85 14.86 -1.29
C ALA A 155 -20.63 13.71 -1.91
N CYS A 156 -21.25 12.85 -1.08
CA CYS A 156 -22.36 12.05 -1.57
C CYS A 156 -23.45 13.03 -1.98
N GLY A 157 -23.96 12.92 -3.21
CA GLY A 157 -25.11 13.73 -3.64
C GLY A 157 -26.21 13.60 -2.58
N ALA A 158 -26.78 14.75 -2.15
CA ALA A 158 -27.93 14.72 -1.30
C ALA A 158 -28.98 13.83 -1.98
N GLN A 159 -29.48 12.81 -1.27
CA GLN A 159 -30.66 12.10 -1.70
C GLN A 159 -31.76 13.16 -1.79
N THR A 160 -32.12 13.56 -3.01
CA THR A 160 -33.32 14.33 -3.24
C THR A 160 -34.45 13.44 -2.76
N GLY A 161 -35.03 13.79 -1.61
CA GLY A 161 -36.18 13.08 -1.06
C GLY A 161 -37.26 13.00 -2.13
N VAL A 162 -37.67 11.80 -2.47
CA VAL A 162 -38.93 11.56 -3.16
C VAL A 162 -40.00 12.00 -2.16
N SER A 163 -40.58 13.18 -2.37
CA SER A 163 -41.81 13.56 -1.71
C SER A 163 -42.87 12.60 -2.22
N GLU A 164 -43.32 11.67 -1.36
CA GLU A 164 -44.61 11.00 -1.53
C GLU A 164 -45.66 12.10 -1.39
N GLU A 165 -46.21 12.54 -2.49
CA GLU A 165 -47.47 13.24 -2.53
C GLU A 165 -48.59 12.18 -2.58
N GLU A 166 -49.44 12.23 -1.57
CA GLU A 166 -50.75 11.55 -1.47
C GLU A 166 -51.70 11.94 -2.62
#